data_47c5bd67e24165efa814d3e31b297134
#
_entry.id   47c5bd67e24165efa814d3e31b297134
#
_cell.length_a   1.000
_cell.length_b   1.000
_cell.length_c   1.000
_cell.angle_alpha   90.00
_cell.angle_beta   90.00
_cell.angle_gamma   90.00
#
_symmetry.space_group_name_H-M   'P 1'
#
loop_
_entity.id
_entity.type
_entity.pdbx_description
1 polymer ?
#
loop_
_entity_poly.entity_id
_entity_poly.type
_entity_poly.pdbx_seq_one_letter_code
_entity_poly.pdbx_strand_id
1 'polypeptide(L)'
;MLFRSIQNSLDKINESISSLQYISTSLAQVNRELGELSVHNEDQAVRFVAGESKADKMLDNLVLAYSTGDTPLSIGGDGRNNQIFLATWIAKQHLQNNIDHVTFYAIEEPEAHLHPHQQRKLSAYIQNSFDEQILITTHSPHIASKFEPASIVRLYSENKYSFASCGGCSELLKSVFDDFGYRLNALSAETF
;
A
#
# COMPACT_ATOMS: atom_id res chain seq x y z
N MET A 1 -27.29 -29.83 -10.78
CA MET A 1 -28.30 -28.81 -10.44
C MET A 1 -28.06 -28.18 -9.05
N LEU A 2 -27.83 -28.98 -8.03
CA LEU A 2 -27.67 -28.50 -6.63
C LEU A 2 -26.54 -27.48 -6.45
N PHE A 3 -25.33 -27.74 -6.94
CA PHE A 3 -24.18 -26.84 -6.85
C PHE A 3 -24.45 -25.46 -7.47
N ARG A 4 -25.12 -25.40 -8.60
CA ARG A 4 -25.45 -24.14 -9.28
C ARG A 4 -26.47 -23.31 -8.49
N SER A 5 -27.39 -23.98 -7.78
CA SER A 5 -28.33 -23.31 -6.90
C SER A 5 -27.67 -22.72 -5.66
N ILE A 6 -26.70 -23.43 -5.05
CA ILE A 6 -25.93 -22.96 -3.92
C ILE A 6 -25.07 -21.78 -4.33
N GLN A 7 -24.39 -21.87 -5.48
CA GLN A 7 -23.57 -20.77 -6.00
C GLN A 7 -24.41 -19.51 -6.23
N ASN A 8 -25.58 -19.61 -6.88
CA ASN A 8 -26.47 -18.47 -7.09
C ASN A 8 -26.98 -17.86 -5.76
N SER A 9 -27.13 -18.67 -4.72
CA SER A 9 -27.53 -18.18 -3.39
C SER A 9 -26.37 -17.44 -2.71
N LEU A 10 -25.15 -17.95 -2.81
CA LEU A 10 -23.95 -17.28 -2.31
C LEU A 10 -23.69 -15.96 -3.03
N ASP A 11 -23.87 -15.93 -4.37
CA ASP A 11 -23.71 -14.72 -5.16
C ASP A 11 -24.72 -13.63 -4.72
N LYS A 12 -25.99 -13.99 -4.51
CA LYS A 12 -26.99 -13.06 -3.96
C LYS A 12 -26.65 -12.54 -2.57
N ILE A 13 -26.10 -13.39 -1.72
CA ILE A 13 -25.66 -12.99 -0.38
C ILE A 13 -24.47 -12.02 -0.47
N ASN A 14 -23.49 -12.32 -1.32
CA ASN A 14 -22.34 -11.45 -1.56
C ASN A 14 -22.77 -10.08 -2.11
N GLU A 15 -23.73 -10.05 -3.05
CA GLU A 15 -24.34 -8.81 -3.55
C GLU A 15 -25.03 -8.03 -2.43
N SER A 16 -25.81 -8.72 -1.59
CA SER A 16 -26.52 -8.10 -0.47
C SER A 16 -25.56 -7.51 0.55
N ILE A 17 -24.47 -8.22 0.90
CA ILE A 17 -23.42 -7.72 1.78
C ILE A 17 -22.74 -6.51 1.18
N SER A 18 -22.35 -6.58 -0.10
CA SER A 18 -21.67 -5.49 -0.80
C SER A 18 -22.53 -4.23 -0.94
N SER A 19 -23.86 -4.39 -0.96
CA SER A 19 -24.83 -3.28 -1.04
C SER A 19 -25.10 -2.60 0.29
N LEU A 20 -24.66 -3.14 1.43
CA LEU A 20 -24.77 -2.46 2.72
C LEU A 20 -23.99 -1.14 2.67
N GLN A 21 -24.66 -0.04 3.00
CA GLN A 21 -24.14 1.31 2.82
C GLN A 21 -22.75 1.52 3.45
N TYR A 22 -22.55 1.05 4.68
CA TYR A 22 -21.27 1.18 5.36
C TYR A 22 -20.15 0.35 4.70
N ILE A 23 -20.48 -0.84 4.14
CA ILE A 23 -19.54 -1.69 3.41
C ILE A 23 -19.20 -1.07 2.06
N SER A 24 -20.19 -0.65 1.29
CA SER A 24 -20.00 -0.06 -0.03
C SER A 24 -19.17 1.22 0.03
N THR A 25 -19.38 2.06 1.03
CA THR A 25 -18.61 3.29 1.23
C THR A 25 -17.15 2.97 1.57
N SER A 26 -16.91 2.02 2.49
CA SER A 26 -15.55 1.62 2.87
C SER A 26 -14.80 0.96 1.71
N LEU A 27 -15.47 0.09 0.95
CA LEU A 27 -14.86 -0.56 -0.22
C LEU A 27 -14.60 0.42 -1.37
N ALA A 28 -15.47 1.39 -1.58
CA ALA A 28 -15.24 2.42 -2.60
C ALA A 28 -13.95 3.21 -2.30
N GLN A 29 -13.72 3.55 -1.03
CA GLN A 29 -12.49 4.21 -0.63
C GLN A 29 -11.26 3.32 -0.85
N VAL A 30 -11.29 2.06 -0.38
CA VAL A 30 -10.18 1.11 -0.57
C VAL A 30 -9.88 0.88 -2.05
N ASN A 31 -10.92 0.71 -2.88
CA ASN A 31 -10.75 0.48 -4.31
C ASN A 31 -10.19 1.71 -5.03
N ARG A 32 -10.53 2.92 -4.60
CA ARG A 32 -9.92 4.15 -5.11
C ARG A 32 -8.42 4.17 -4.82
N GLU A 33 -8.03 3.95 -3.56
CA GLU A 33 -6.63 3.92 -3.15
C GLU A 33 -5.85 2.80 -3.88
N LEU A 34 -6.48 1.65 -4.06
CA LEU A 34 -5.88 0.53 -4.81
C LEU A 34 -5.66 0.89 -6.28
N GLY A 35 -6.60 1.60 -6.90
CA GLY A 35 -6.48 2.10 -8.27
C GLY A 35 -5.29 3.04 -8.43
N GLU A 36 -5.06 3.93 -7.48
CA GLU A 36 -3.91 4.84 -7.45
C GLU A 36 -2.58 4.09 -7.29
N LEU A 37 -2.56 3.00 -6.55
CA LEU A 37 -1.38 2.16 -6.32
C LEU A 37 -1.10 1.16 -7.46
N SER A 38 -2.10 0.85 -8.28
CA SER A 38 -1.98 -0.17 -9.32
C SER A 38 -1.31 0.37 -10.58
N VAL A 39 -0.40 -0.42 -11.17
CA VAL A 39 0.38 -0.03 -12.38
C VAL A 39 -0.11 -0.73 -13.64
N HIS A 40 -0.64 -1.94 -13.54
CA HIS A 40 -0.87 -2.78 -14.72
C HIS A 40 -2.29 -3.31 -14.90
N ASN A 41 -3.17 -3.17 -13.91
CA ASN A 41 -4.53 -3.65 -13.99
C ASN A 41 -5.47 -2.60 -13.40
N GLU A 42 -6.03 -1.77 -14.26
CA GLU A 42 -6.99 -0.73 -13.87
C GLU A 42 -8.33 -1.32 -13.37
N ASP A 43 -8.64 -2.57 -13.76
CA ASP A 43 -9.89 -3.25 -13.41
C ASP A 43 -9.83 -4.05 -12.09
N GLN A 44 -8.87 -3.74 -11.21
CA GLN A 44 -8.74 -4.43 -9.93
C GLN A 44 -9.72 -3.85 -8.91
N ALA A 45 -10.45 -4.73 -8.24
CA ALA A 45 -11.32 -4.34 -7.16
C ALA A 45 -11.26 -5.32 -5.99
N VAL A 46 -11.35 -4.76 -4.80
CA VAL A 46 -11.48 -5.51 -3.55
C VAL A 46 -12.96 -5.60 -3.19
N ARG A 47 -13.39 -6.77 -2.76
CA ARG A 47 -14.76 -7.01 -2.31
C ARG A 47 -14.78 -7.99 -1.15
N PHE A 48 -15.79 -7.91 -0.32
CA PHE A 48 -16.06 -8.94 0.66
C PHE A 48 -16.77 -10.12 -0.02
N VAL A 49 -16.35 -11.33 0.32
CA VAL A 49 -17.02 -12.57 -0.07
C VAL A 49 -17.26 -13.42 1.17
N ALA A 50 -18.41 -14.07 1.22
CA ALA A 50 -18.69 -15.02 2.27
C ALA A 50 -17.85 -16.27 2.07
N GLY A 51 -17.09 -16.68 3.09
CA GLY A 51 -16.40 -17.96 3.09
C GLY A 51 -17.36 -19.15 3.17
N GLU A 52 -16.86 -20.35 2.90
CA GLU A 52 -17.64 -21.61 2.88
C GLU A 52 -18.11 -22.03 4.28
N SER A 53 -18.85 -21.26 5.01
CA SER A 53 -19.31 -21.69 6.32
C SER A 53 -20.79 -21.47 6.57
N LYS A 54 -21.29 -22.19 7.57
CA LYS A 54 -22.68 -22.14 8.01
C LYS A 54 -23.15 -20.70 8.20
N ALA A 55 -24.37 -20.40 7.87
CA ALA A 55 -24.99 -19.08 7.85
C ALA A 55 -24.79 -18.27 9.15
N ASP A 56 -24.76 -18.92 10.29
CA ASP A 56 -24.56 -18.36 11.62
C ASP A 56 -23.13 -17.83 11.88
N LYS A 57 -22.14 -18.33 11.12
CA LYS A 57 -20.73 -17.88 11.17
C LYS A 57 -20.30 -17.08 9.94
N MET A 58 -21.22 -16.69 9.11
CA MET A 58 -20.92 -16.00 7.85
C MET A 58 -20.16 -14.69 8.03
N LEU A 59 -20.52 -13.92 9.06
CA LEU A 59 -19.85 -12.66 9.36
C LEU A 59 -18.43 -12.86 9.89
N ASP A 60 -18.19 -13.95 10.63
CA ASP A 60 -16.87 -14.29 11.18
C ASP A 60 -15.90 -14.77 10.09
N ASN A 61 -16.43 -15.19 8.93
CA ASN A 61 -15.67 -15.73 7.82
C ASN A 61 -15.68 -14.82 6.58
N LEU A 62 -15.97 -13.53 6.74
CA LEU A 62 -15.78 -12.58 5.65
C LEU A 62 -14.30 -12.43 5.32
N VAL A 63 -13.97 -12.69 4.07
CA VAL A 63 -12.60 -12.57 3.57
C VAL A 63 -12.54 -11.45 2.55
N LEU A 64 -11.55 -10.60 2.67
CA LEU A 64 -11.24 -9.61 1.65
C LEU A 64 -10.64 -10.34 0.44
N ALA A 65 -11.35 -10.33 -0.68
CA ALA A 65 -10.89 -10.96 -1.91
C ALA A 65 -10.61 -9.90 -2.98
N TYR A 66 -9.54 -10.15 -3.72
CA TYR A 66 -9.17 -9.38 -4.89
C TYR A 66 -9.89 -9.93 -6.13
N SER A 67 -10.29 -9.06 -7.05
CA SER A 67 -10.85 -9.51 -8.33
C SER A 67 -10.15 -8.82 -9.51
N THR A 68 -9.98 -9.57 -10.59
CA THR A 68 -9.63 -9.04 -11.91
C THR A 68 -10.79 -9.36 -12.83
N GLY A 69 -11.49 -8.34 -13.31
CA GLY A 69 -12.79 -8.52 -13.98
C GLY A 69 -13.79 -9.20 -13.04
N ASP A 70 -14.58 -10.12 -13.57
CA ASP A 70 -15.66 -10.79 -12.83
C ASP A 70 -15.22 -11.97 -11.95
N THR A 71 -13.93 -12.35 -11.98
CA THR A 71 -13.46 -13.54 -11.27
C THR A 71 -12.81 -13.12 -9.93
N PRO A 72 -13.39 -13.53 -8.78
CA PRO A 72 -12.74 -13.34 -7.50
C PRO A 72 -11.53 -14.28 -7.39
N LEU A 73 -10.40 -13.72 -7.02
CA LEU A 73 -9.18 -14.45 -6.73
C LEU A 73 -8.89 -14.37 -5.23
N SER A 74 -8.41 -15.46 -4.65
CA SER A 74 -7.79 -15.37 -3.33
C SER A 74 -6.64 -14.36 -3.41
N ILE A 75 -6.43 -13.60 -2.33
CA ILE A 75 -5.36 -12.60 -2.27
C ILE A 75 -4.07 -13.25 -2.77
N GLY A 76 -3.52 -12.69 -3.84
CA GLY A 76 -2.35 -13.26 -4.54
C GLY A 76 -1.04 -12.74 -3.94
N GLY A 77 0.08 -13.07 -4.47
CA GLY A 77 1.46 -12.83 -4.02
C GLY A 77 1.74 -11.64 -3.08
N ASP A 78 2.83 -11.73 -2.33
CA ASP A 78 3.17 -10.82 -1.21
C ASP A 78 3.16 -9.32 -1.57
N GLY A 79 3.63 -8.94 -2.75
CA GLY A 79 3.61 -7.55 -3.19
C GLY A 79 2.19 -7.00 -3.36
N ARG A 80 1.24 -7.84 -3.80
CA ARG A 80 -0.17 -7.47 -3.93
C ARG A 80 -0.84 -7.33 -2.56
N ASN A 81 -0.54 -8.25 -1.66
CA ASN A 81 -1.04 -8.20 -0.30
C ASN A 81 -0.59 -6.93 0.41
N ASN A 82 0.67 -6.54 0.23
CA ASN A 82 1.22 -5.32 0.78
C ASN A 82 0.51 -4.06 0.22
N GLN A 83 0.24 -4.01 -1.09
CA GLN A 83 -0.52 -2.90 -1.69
C GLN A 83 -1.95 -2.81 -1.13
N ILE A 84 -2.66 -3.93 -1.02
CA ILE A 84 -4.03 -3.97 -0.46
C ILE A 84 -4.03 -3.54 1.01
N PHE A 85 -3.07 -4.03 1.79
CA PHE A 85 -2.91 -3.62 3.19
C PHE A 85 -2.71 -2.11 3.30
N LEU A 86 -1.78 -1.55 2.54
CA LEU A 86 -1.47 -0.13 2.57
C LEU A 86 -2.68 0.72 2.12
N ALA A 87 -3.35 0.34 1.02
CA ALA A 87 -4.56 1.02 0.55
C ALA A 87 -5.68 1.00 1.60
N THR A 88 -5.90 -0.15 2.24
CA THR A 88 -6.91 -0.30 3.30
C THR A 88 -6.56 0.56 4.51
N TRP A 89 -5.30 0.58 4.89
CA TRP A 89 -4.82 1.37 6.02
C TRP A 89 -4.97 2.88 5.76
N ILE A 90 -4.56 3.37 4.59
CA ILE A 90 -4.71 4.78 4.20
C ILE A 90 -6.18 5.18 4.13
N ALA A 91 -7.02 4.34 3.50
CA ALA A 91 -8.47 4.59 3.44
C ALA A 91 -9.08 4.71 4.85
N LYS A 92 -8.64 3.88 5.80
CA LYS A 92 -9.07 3.98 7.19
C LYS A 92 -8.65 5.30 7.84
N GLN A 93 -7.42 5.77 7.57
CA GLN A 93 -6.94 7.05 8.12
C GLN A 93 -7.78 8.22 7.61
N HIS A 94 -8.06 8.28 6.31
CA HIS A 94 -8.92 9.33 5.74
C HIS A 94 -10.34 9.36 6.33
N LEU A 95 -10.87 8.19 6.77
CA LEU A 95 -12.17 8.12 7.43
C LEU A 95 -12.14 8.56 8.91
N GLN A 96 -10.96 8.54 9.54
CA GLN A 96 -10.80 8.82 10.98
C GLN A 96 -10.24 10.21 11.28
N ASN A 97 -10.10 11.10 10.27
CA ASN A 97 -9.56 12.44 10.46
C ASN A 97 -10.35 13.19 11.55
N ASN A 98 -9.74 13.27 12.72
CA ASN A 98 -10.27 13.98 13.87
C ASN A 98 -9.37 15.21 14.11
N ILE A 99 -9.93 16.39 14.01
CA ILE A 99 -9.23 17.69 14.07
C ILE A 99 -8.48 17.90 15.40
N ASP A 100 -8.84 17.14 16.43
CA ASP A 100 -8.31 17.32 17.78
C ASP A 100 -7.04 16.50 18.08
N HIS A 101 -6.53 15.73 17.11
CA HIS A 101 -5.37 14.85 17.32
C HIS A 101 -4.21 15.19 16.38
N VAL A 102 -3.00 15.20 16.93
CA VAL A 102 -1.77 15.21 16.12
C VAL A 102 -1.43 13.76 15.79
N THR A 103 -1.40 13.44 14.52
CA THR A 103 -1.12 12.08 14.03
C THR A 103 0.25 12.04 13.36
N PHE A 104 1.05 11.05 13.70
CA PHE A 104 2.29 10.71 13.02
C PHE A 104 2.15 9.33 12.40
N TYR A 105 2.52 9.20 11.14
CA TYR A 105 2.49 7.93 10.44
C TYR A 105 3.89 7.35 10.36
N ALA A 106 4.03 6.08 10.71
CA ALA A 106 5.26 5.32 10.54
C ALA A 106 5.01 4.15 9.60
N ILE A 107 5.74 4.10 8.49
CA ILE A 107 5.63 3.07 7.46
C ILE A 107 7.00 2.39 7.33
N GLU A 108 7.03 1.08 7.57
CA GLU A 108 8.26 0.29 7.47
C GLU A 108 8.28 -0.47 6.15
N GLU A 109 9.36 -0.30 5.39
CA GLU A 109 9.66 -0.98 4.12
C GLU A 109 8.44 -1.14 3.18
N PRO A 110 7.76 -0.04 2.81
CA PRO A 110 6.54 -0.13 2.00
C PRO A 110 6.77 -0.76 0.62
N GLU A 111 8.01 -0.81 0.19
CA GLU A 111 8.45 -1.43 -1.07
C GLU A 111 8.57 -2.94 -1.04
N ALA A 112 8.40 -3.59 0.09
CA ALA A 112 8.58 -5.04 0.20
C ALA A 112 7.81 -5.79 -0.89
N HIS A 113 8.53 -6.66 -1.61
CA HIS A 113 8.01 -7.47 -2.71
C HIS A 113 7.46 -6.69 -3.94
N LEU A 114 7.77 -5.40 -4.07
CA LEU A 114 7.36 -4.58 -5.21
C LEU A 114 8.47 -4.45 -6.25
N HIS A 115 8.08 -4.47 -7.53
CA HIS A 115 9.00 -4.13 -8.63
C HIS A 115 9.37 -2.65 -8.62
N PRO A 116 10.56 -2.26 -9.13
CA PRO A 116 11.07 -0.88 -9.08
C PRO A 116 10.09 0.20 -9.58
N HIS A 117 9.35 -0.07 -10.66
CA HIS A 117 8.36 0.88 -11.18
C HIS A 117 7.15 1.04 -10.25
N GLN A 118 6.75 -0.01 -9.54
CA GLN A 118 5.70 0.04 -8.52
C GLN A 118 6.17 0.82 -7.29
N GLN A 119 7.45 0.68 -6.91
CA GLN A 119 8.06 1.46 -5.82
C GLN A 119 8.03 2.96 -6.10
N ARG A 120 8.32 3.37 -7.36
CA ARG A 120 8.22 4.79 -7.77
C ARG A 120 6.79 5.31 -7.70
N LYS A 121 5.81 4.53 -8.13
CA LYS A 121 4.40 4.90 -8.03
C LYS A 121 3.95 5.00 -6.58
N LEU A 122 4.36 4.03 -5.75
CA LEU A 122 4.06 4.01 -4.33
C LEU A 122 4.60 5.24 -3.62
N SER A 123 5.85 5.65 -3.87
CA SER A 123 6.44 6.81 -3.21
C SER A 123 5.72 8.11 -3.59
N ALA A 124 5.38 8.28 -4.87
CA ALA A 124 4.60 9.43 -5.32
C ALA A 124 3.20 9.45 -4.68
N TYR A 125 2.57 8.28 -4.55
CA TYR A 125 1.29 8.14 -3.90
C TYR A 125 1.36 8.52 -2.41
N ILE A 126 2.35 7.99 -1.66
CA ILE A 126 2.53 8.31 -0.24
C ILE A 126 2.73 9.81 -0.04
N GLN A 127 3.55 10.47 -0.86
CA GLN A 127 3.78 11.92 -0.78
C GLN A 127 2.49 12.76 -0.92
N ASN A 128 1.53 12.27 -1.71
CA ASN A 128 0.30 13.00 -2.00
C ASN A 128 -0.89 12.60 -1.12
N SER A 129 -0.75 11.53 -0.33
CA SER A 129 -1.88 10.95 0.42
C SER A 129 -1.96 11.42 1.86
N PHE A 130 -0.97 12.13 2.35
CA PHE A 130 -0.92 12.56 3.75
C PHE A 130 -0.53 14.04 3.83
N ASP A 131 -1.30 14.79 4.58
CA ASP A 131 -1.00 16.16 4.96
C ASP A 131 -0.17 16.22 6.26
N GLU A 132 -0.10 15.12 7.00
CA GLU A 132 0.59 14.97 8.27
C GLU A 132 2.03 14.49 8.09
N GLN A 133 2.77 14.48 9.21
CA GLN A 133 4.15 14.01 9.20
C GLN A 133 4.25 12.49 9.08
N ILE A 134 5.03 12.03 8.09
CA ILE A 134 5.30 10.61 7.83
C ILE A 134 6.76 10.31 8.12
N LEU A 135 7.00 9.18 8.77
CA LEU A 135 8.29 8.53 8.91
C LEU A 135 8.31 7.25 8.08
N ILE A 136 9.24 7.12 7.15
CA ILE A 136 9.36 5.94 6.28
C ILE A 136 10.74 5.32 6.48
N THR A 137 10.79 4.01 6.74
CA THR A 137 12.04 3.25 6.60
C THR A 137 12.04 2.56 5.24
N THR A 138 13.16 2.61 4.54
CA THR A 138 13.27 2.01 3.19
C THR A 138 14.69 1.58 2.88
N HIS A 139 14.81 0.49 2.13
CA HIS A 139 16.02 0.06 1.46
C HIS A 139 15.98 0.33 -0.06
N SER A 140 14.95 1.05 -0.54
CA SER A 140 14.77 1.33 -1.96
C SER A 140 15.30 2.72 -2.35
N PRO A 141 16.24 2.78 -3.29
CA PRO A 141 16.67 4.05 -3.89
C PRO A 141 15.53 4.72 -4.66
N HIS A 142 14.58 3.95 -5.21
CA HIS A 142 13.43 4.45 -5.94
C HIS A 142 12.44 5.19 -5.05
N ILE A 143 12.34 4.78 -3.76
CA ILE A 143 11.57 5.52 -2.76
C ILE A 143 12.36 6.72 -2.31
N ALA A 144 13.61 6.53 -1.84
CA ALA A 144 14.43 7.61 -1.30
C ALA A 144 14.61 8.78 -2.29
N SER A 145 14.76 8.50 -3.60
CA SER A 145 14.97 9.52 -4.63
C SER A 145 13.78 10.47 -4.85
N LYS A 146 12.61 10.15 -4.32
CA LYS A 146 11.40 10.98 -4.46
C LYS A 146 11.21 11.98 -3.33
N PHE A 147 11.95 11.82 -2.24
CA PHE A 147 11.88 12.72 -1.09
C PHE A 147 13.00 13.76 -1.13
N GLU A 148 12.74 14.91 -0.51
CA GLU A 148 13.74 15.96 -0.42
C GLU A 148 14.98 15.47 0.33
N PRO A 149 16.19 15.78 -0.15
CA PRO A 149 17.43 15.36 0.52
C PRO A 149 17.50 15.76 1.99
N ALA A 150 16.94 16.90 2.35
CA ALA A 150 16.91 17.39 3.72
C ALA A 150 16.07 16.53 4.67
N SER A 151 15.11 15.75 4.13
CA SER A 151 14.25 14.86 4.91
C SER A 151 14.83 13.44 5.06
N ILE A 152 15.96 13.15 4.41
CA ILE A 152 16.58 11.82 4.45
C ILE A 152 17.52 11.72 5.66
N VAL A 153 17.34 10.64 6.43
CA VAL A 153 18.24 10.24 7.51
C VAL A 153 18.85 8.90 7.16
N ARG A 154 20.16 8.86 6.99
CA ARG A 154 20.89 7.62 6.79
C ARG A 154 21.25 6.99 8.11
N LEU A 155 20.87 5.74 8.31
CA LEU A 155 21.30 4.90 9.43
C LEU A 155 22.43 3.97 8.95
N TYR A 156 23.53 3.91 9.69
CA TYR A 156 24.66 3.03 9.37
C TYR A 156 25.27 2.45 10.64
N SER A 157 25.96 1.35 10.50
CA SER A 157 26.64 0.69 11.62
C SER A 157 28.14 0.75 11.44
N GLU A 158 28.85 1.16 12.49
CA GLU A 158 30.29 1.18 12.56
C GLU A 158 30.75 0.70 13.94
N ASN A 159 31.72 -0.22 13.99
CA ASN A 159 32.28 -0.77 15.23
C ASN A 159 31.22 -1.29 16.23
N LYS A 160 30.14 -1.91 15.74
CA LYS A 160 28.99 -2.41 16.52
C LYS A 160 28.09 -1.32 17.12
N TYR A 161 28.27 -0.07 16.76
CA TYR A 161 27.41 1.04 17.14
C TYR A 161 26.60 1.50 15.93
N SER A 162 25.38 1.94 16.18
CA SER A 162 24.51 2.54 15.15
C SER A 162 24.63 4.03 15.17
N PHE A 163 24.78 4.63 14.02
CA PHE A 163 24.90 6.07 13.81
C PHE A 163 23.80 6.55 12.86
N ALA A 164 23.46 7.83 12.99
CA ALA A 164 22.54 8.52 12.09
C ALA A 164 23.23 9.75 11.50
N SER A 165 23.10 9.96 10.20
CA SER A 165 23.47 11.22 9.56
C SER A 165 22.27 11.81 8.83
N CYS A 166 22.01 13.11 9.08
CA CYS A 166 20.86 13.82 8.53
C CYS A 166 21.21 14.44 7.18
N GLY A 167 20.20 14.49 6.31
CA GLY A 167 20.29 15.01 4.96
C GLY A 167 20.59 16.50 4.87
N GLY A 168 20.81 16.98 3.66
CA GLY A 168 21.07 18.38 3.34
C GLY A 168 22.49 18.65 2.83
N CYS A 169 23.43 17.69 2.90
CA CYS A 169 24.75 17.84 2.28
C CYS A 169 24.92 16.86 1.11
N SER A 170 25.65 17.31 0.08
CA SER A 170 25.93 16.51 -1.13
C SER A 170 26.69 15.21 -0.84
N GLU A 171 27.48 15.19 0.23
CA GLU A 171 28.25 14.02 0.65
C GLU A 171 27.36 12.90 1.20
N LEU A 172 26.32 13.25 1.96
CA LEU A 172 25.36 12.28 2.45
C LEU A 172 24.59 11.62 1.30
N LEU A 173 24.12 12.41 0.34
CA LEU A 173 23.42 11.88 -0.82
C LEU A 173 24.30 10.90 -1.61
N LYS A 174 25.58 11.25 -1.84
CA LYS A 174 26.53 10.33 -2.45
C LYS A 174 26.62 9.03 -1.68
N SER A 175 26.81 9.10 -0.36
CA SER A 175 26.92 7.89 0.47
C SER A 175 25.66 7.04 0.48
N VAL A 176 24.47 7.65 0.48
CA VAL A 176 23.19 6.94 0.40
C VAL A 176 23.08 6.21 -0.95
N PHE A 177 23.41 6.87 -2.05
CA PHE A 177 23.35 6.22 -3.37
C PHE A 177 24.44 5.17 -3.57
N ASP A 178 25.62 5.37 -3.00
CA ASP A 178 26.69 4.35 -3.03
C ASP A 178 26.28 3.11 -2.23
N ASP A 179 25.62 3.25 -1.08
CA ASP A 179 25.09 2.14 -0.29
C ASP A 179 24.03 1.34 -1.07
N PHE A 180 23.23 2.01 -1.88
CA PHE A 180 22.25 1.36 -2.77
C PHE A 180 22.86 0.78 -4.05
N GLY A 181 24.16 0.94 -4.26
CA GLY A 181 24.86 0.47 -5.47
C GLY A 181 24.54 1.28 -6.74
N TYR A 182 24.00 2.49 -6.61
CA TYR A 182 23.68 3.38 -7.72
C TYR A 182 24.77 4.44 -7.89
N ARG A 183 25.29 4.57 -9.12
CA ARG A 183 26.14 5.70 -9.46
C ARG A 183 25.27 6.94 -9.70
N LEU A 184 25.63 8.07 -9.09
CA LEU A 184 24.93 9.37 -9.20
C LEU A 184 24.65 9.81 -10.66
N ASN A 185 25.45 9.37 -11.62
CA ASN A 185 25.29 9.71 -13.04
C ASN A 185 24.02 9.17 -13.69
N ALA A 186 23.33 8.21 -13.08
CA ALA A 186 22.08 7.65 -13.59
C ALA A 186 20.84 8.42 -13.12
N LEU A 187 20.94 9.18 -12.04
CA LEU A 187 19.82 9.89 -11.42
C LEU A 187 19.73 11.37 -11.84
N SER A 188 20.83 11.97 -12.27
CA SER A 188 20.85 13.36 -12.74
C SER A 188 20.23 13.58 -14.13
N ALA A 189 19.92 12.52 -14.86
CA ALA A 189 19.32 12.61 -16.19
C ALA A 189 17.77 12.65 -16.17
N GLU A 190 17.13 12.36 -15.05
CA GLU A 190 15.65 12.31 -14.95
C GLU A 190 15.04 13.45 -14.09
N THR A 191 15.86 14.39 -13.59
CA THR A 191 15.38 15.44 -12.66
C THR A 191 15.52 16.87 -13.18
N PHE A 192 15.61 17.06 -14.51
CA PHE A 192 15.53 18.39 -15.12
C PHE A 192 14.55 18.40 -16.28
#